data_1663ed8300376376ccf8d91e0976526a
#
_entry.id   1663ed8300376376ccf8d91e0976526a
#
_cell.length_a   1.000
_cell.length_b   1.000
_cell.length_c   1.000
_cell.angle_alpha   90.00
_cell.angle_beta   90.00
_cell.angle_gamma   90.00
#
_symmetry.space_group_name_H-M   'P 1'
#
loop_
_entity.id
_entity.type
_entity.pdbx_description
1 polymer ?
#
loop_
_entity_poly.entity_id
_entity_poly.type
_entity_poly.pdbx_seq_one_letter_code
_entity_poly.pdbx_strand_id
1 'polypeptide(L)'
;LFEGSACLLTNDEHAPAAQAEALERFWQSVGCRTTWLNATAHDALVARISHLPHIMAASAARICLLDQTHGCFGGGGLRDTTRVASGNPDMWAEILIENREALLGPLRETLADLGEILAHLENAGQEPVRQWLATAKDQRDLLKPNC
;
A
#
# COMPACT_ATOMS: atom_id res chain seq x y z
N LEU A 1 -4.31 -6.49 20.21
CA LEU A 1 -3.35 -6.16 19.12
C LEU A 1 -3.98 -6.45 17.74
N PHE A 2 -4.70 -7.58 17.58
CA PHE A 2 -5.26 -8.04 16.30
C PHE A 2 -6.76 -7.76 16.14
N GLU A 3 -7.42 -7.22 17.14
CA GLU A 3 -8.87 -6.96 17.13
C GLU A 3 -9.30 -6.13 15.92
N GLY A 4 -10.19 -6.69 15.10
CA GLY A 4 -10.66 -6.06 13.87
C GLY A 4 -9.67 -6.05 12.69
N SER A 5 -8.44 -6.58 12.86
CA SER A 5 -7.46 -6.65 11.78
C SER A 5 -7.89 -7.66 10.70
N ALA A 6 -7.62 -7.35 9.44
CA ALA A 6 -7.80 -8.29 8.35
C ALA A 6 -6.70 -9.36 8.37
N CYS A 7 -7.08 -10.62 8.24
CA CYS A 7 -6.17 -11.75 8.07
C CYS A 7 -6.52 -12.44 6.75
N LEU A 8 -5.63 -12.34 5.78
CA LEU A 8 -5.78 -12.98 4.48
C LEU A 8 -5.19 -14.38 4.55
N LEU A 9 -5.96 -15.40 4.19
CA LEU A 9 -5.58 -16.80 4.22
C LEU A 9 -5.56 -17.35 2.79
N THR A 10 -4.53 -18.14 2.48
CA THR A 10 -4.42 -18.88 1.20
C THR A 10 -4.23 -20.36 1.46
N ASN A 11 -4.67 -21.22 0.55
CA ASN A 11 -4.51 -22.68 0.65
C ASN A 11 -4.34 -23.32 -0.74
N ASP A 12 -3.48 -22.75 -1.59
CA ASP A 12 -3.24 -23.27 -2.94
C ASP A 12 -2.45 -24.60 -2.90
N GLU A 13 -1.71 -24.86 -1.83
CA GLU A 13 -1.04 -26.15 -1.57
C GLU A 13 -1.98 -27.26 -1.08
N HIS A 14 -3.30 -26.97 -1.00
CA HIS A 14 -4.33 -27.93 -0.61
C HIS A 14 -4.08 -28.63 0.73
N ALA A 15 -3.65 -27.88 1.75
CA ALA A 15 -3.58 -28.41 3.11
C ALA A 15 -4.94 -29.01 3.53
N PRO A 16 -4.95 -30.09 4.35
CA PRO A 16 -6.19 -30.72 4.79
C PRO A 16 -7.18 -29.71 5.40
N ALA A 17 -8.46 -29.85 5.05
CA ALA A 17 -9.51 -28.93 5.48
C ALA A 17 -9.53 -28.68 7.00
N ALA A 18 -9.33 -29.73 7.80
CA ALA A 18 -9.27 -29.61 9.26
C ALA A 18 -8.13 -28.71 9.76
N GLN A 19 -6.99 -28.67 9.05
CA GLN A 19 -5.87 -27.78 9.39
C GLN A 19 -6.17 -26.33 8.98
N ALA A 20 -6.73 -26.14 7.79
CA ALA A 20 -7.15 -24.83 7.31
C ALA A 20 -8.19 -24.20 8.24
N GLU A 21 -9.22 -24.96 8.62
CA GLU A 21 -10.23 -24.52 9.59
C GLU A 21 -9.64 -24.25 10.99
N ALA A 22 -8.66 -25.04 11.44
CA ALA A 22 -8.01 -24.81 12.73
C ALA A 22 -7.22 -23.50 12.72
N LEU A 23 -6.51 -23.20 11.62
CA LEU A 23 -5.79 -21.93 11.42
C LEU A 23 -6.76 -20.74 11.39
N GLU A 24 -7.87 -20.85 10.66
CA GLU A 24 -8.88 -19.80 10.61
C GLU A 24 -9.48 -19.51 11.99
N ARG A 25 -9.89 -20.55 12.72
CA ARG A 25 -10.41 -20.42 14.10
C ARG A 25 -9.37 -19.77 15.03
N PHE A 26 -8.08 -20.09 14.88
CA PHE A 26 -7.03 -19.45 15.65
C PHE A 26 -7.00 -17.94 15.41
N TRP A 27 -6.94 -17.49 14.16
CA TRP A 27 -6.92 -16.06 13.86
C TRP A 27 -8.21 -15.33 14.28
N GLN A 28 -9.37 -15.97 14.12
CA GLN A 28 -10.63 -15.43 14.62
C GLN A 28 -10.63 -15.31 16.15
N SER A 29 -10.04 -16.27 16.88
CA SER A 29 -10.00 -16.27 18.34
C SER A 29 -9.16 -15.11 18.93
N VAL A 30 -8.21 -14.57 18.16
CA VAL A 30 -7.41 -13.40 18.55
C VAL A 30 -7.98 -12.08 18.02
N GLY A 31 -9.18 -12.11 17.44
CA GLY A 31 -9.94 -10.93 17.03
C GLY A 31 -9.80 -10.54 15.56
N CYS A 32 -9.12 -11.34 14.73
CA CYS A 32 -9.01 -11.05 13.30
C CYS A 32 -10.31 -11.33 12.54
N ARG A 33 -10.51 -10.58 11.47
CA ARG A 33 -11.47 -10.89 10.41
C ARG A 33 -10.75 -11.67 9.31
N THR A 34 -11.09 -12.93 9.12
CA THR A 34 -10.45 -13.81 8.15
C THR A 34 -11.12 -13.71 6.78
N THR A 35 -10.32 -13.79 5.72
CA THR A 35 -10.79 -13.86 4.34
C THR A 35 -9.92 -14.84 3.57
N TRP A 36 -10.55 -15.83 2.92
CA TRP A 36 -9.85 -16.77 2.05
C TRP A 36 -9.71 -16.21 0.64
N LEU A 37 -8.51 -16.30 0.10
CA LEU A 37 -8.18 -15.94 -1.27
C LEU A 37 -7.34 -17.06 -1.90
N ASN A 38 -7.27 -17.16 -3.22
CA ASN A 38 -6.18 -17.86 -3.86
C ASN A 38 -4.90 -16.99 -3.86
N ALA A 39 -3.73 -17.59 -4.02
CA ALA A 39 -2.45 -16.89 -3.94
C ALA A 39 -2.37 -15.74 -4.96
N THR A 40 -2.83 -15.93 -6.19
CA THR A 40 -2.83 -14.89 -7.23
C THR A 40 -3.67 -13.67 -6.82
N ALA A 41 -4.86 -13.90 -6.24
CA ALA A 41 -5.72 -12.80 -5.78
C ALA A 41 -5.13 -12.10 -4.55
N HIS A 42 -4.49 -12.85 -3.64
CA HIS A 42 -3.75 -12.30 -2.52
C HIS A 42 -2.64 -11.38 -3.02
N ASP A 43 -1.79 -11.86 -3.91
CA ASP A 43 -0.61 -11.14 -4.41
C ASP A 43 -1.02 -9.85 -5.15
N ALA A 44 -2.06 -9.92 -5.99
CA ALA A 44 -2.62 -8.76 -6.67
C ALA A 44 -3.18 -7.72 -5.69
N LEU A 45 -3.85 -8.18 -4.62
CA LEU A 45 -4.39 -7.30 -3.58
C LEU A 45 -3.28 -6.60 -2.82
N VAL A 46 -2.32 -7.35 -2.24
CA VAL A 46 -1.26 -6.76 -1.42
C VAL A 46 -0.29 -5.90 -2.22
N ALA A 47 -0.11 -6.18 -3.51
CA ALA A 47 0.63 -5.30 -4.41
C ALA A 47 0.08 -3.85 -4.40
N ARG A 48 -1.24 -3.68 -4.38
CA ARG A 48 -1.90 -2.36 -4.39
C ARG A 48 -2.04 -1.72 -3.01
N ILE A 49 -2.40 -2.50 -1.98
CA ILE A 49 -2.74 -1.92 -0.67
C ILE A 49 -1.59 -1.90 0.33
N SER A 50 -0.48 -2.59 0.03
CA SER A 50 0.69 -2.70 0.91
C SER A 50 1.99 -2.33 0.20
N HIS A 51 2.34 -3.03 -0.88
CA HIS A 51 3.64 -2.91 -1.53
C HIS A 51 3.81 -1.58 -2.26
N LEU A 52 2.83 -1.19 -3.06
CA LEU A 52 2.85 0.11 -3.74
C LEU A 52 2.89 1.29 -2.76
N PRO A 53 2.06 1.36 -1.72
CA PRO A 53 2.18 2.39 -0.68
C PRO A 53 3.56 2.47 -0.03
N HIS A 54 4.21 1.33 0.20
CA HIS A 54 5.57 1.32 0.75
C HIS A 54 6.60 1.93 -0.22
N ILE A 55 6.53 1.57 -1.51
CA ILE A 55 7.38 2.16 -2.55
C ILE A 55 7.16 3.68 -2.63
N MET A 56 5.91 4.13 -2.59
CA MET A 56 5.57 5.56 -2.62
C MET A 56 6.15 6.30 -1.42
N ALA A 57 6.03 5.73 -0.22
CA ALA A 57 6.61 6.30 0.99
C ALA A 57 8.14 6.35 0.93
N ALA A 58 8.79 5.28 0.44
CA ALA A 58 10.23 5.21 0.27
C ALA A 58 10.72 6.23 -0.78
N SER A 59 10.00 6.38 -1.89
CA SER A 59 10.30 7.38 -2.92
C SER A 59 10.16 8.80 -2.37
N ALA A 60 9.05 9.09 -1.66
CA ALA A 60 8.83 10.39 -1.02
C ALA A 60 9.95 10.71 -0.01
N ALA A 61 10.36 9.74 0.84
CA ALA A 61 11.45 9.94 1.79
C ALA A 61 12.77 10.26 1.08
N ARG A 62 13.11 9.52 -0.01
CA ARG A 62 14.33 9.73 -0.77
C ARG A 62 14.40 11.10 -1.44
N ILE A 63 13.28 11.64 -1.89
CA ILE A 63 13.22 12.93 -2.59
C ILE A 63 13.09 14.10 -1.61
N CYS A 64 12.17 14.01 -0.64
CA CYS A 64 11.91 15.10 0.29
C CYS A 64 13.00 15.28 1.34
N LEU A 65 13.75 14.23 1.67
CA LEU A 65 14.79 14.22 2.70
C LEU A 65 16.23 14.14 2.13
N LEU A 66 16.44 14.53 0.89
CA LEU A 66 17.77 14.65 0.29
C LEU A 66 18.69 15.56 1.14
N ASP A 67 18.15 16.65 1.63
CA ASP A 67 18.78 17.49 2.64
C ASP A 67 18.13 17.21 3.99
N GLN A 68 18.87 16.56 4.89
CA GLN A 68 18.37 16.17 6.21
C GLN A 68 17.98 17.37 7.08
N THR A 69 18.55 18.55 6.82
CA THR A 69 18.19 19.77 7.54
C THR A 69 16.75 20.21 7.24
N HIS A 70 16.22 19.89 6.06
CA HIS A 70 14.84 20.19 5.68
C HIS A 70 13.82 19.35 6.48
N GLY A 71 14.19 18.19 6.97
CA GLY A 71 13.32 17.31 7.74
C GLY A 71 12.79 17.95 9.02
N CYS A 72 13.54 18.86 9.65
CA CYS A 72 13.11 19.56 10.86
C CYS A 72 11.94 20.54 10.60
N PHE A 73 11.76 21.00 9.36
CA PHE A 73 10.64 21.87 8.96
C PHE A 73 9.42 21.08 8.49
N GLY A 74 9.55 19.75 8.38
CA GLY A 74 8.47 18.86 7.94
C GLY A 74 7.36 18.75 8.99
N GLY A 75 6.13 19.03 8.60
CA GLY A 75 4.93 18.86 9.42
C GLY A 75 4.45 17.40 9.48
N GLY A 76 3.24 17.19 10.05
CA GLY A 76 2.58 15.88 10.16
C GLY A 76 2.48 15.15 8.81
N GLY A 77 2.12 15.87 7.74
CA GLY A 77 1.99 15.28 6.40
C GLY A 77 3.26 14.58 5.91
N LEU A 78 4.45 15.19 6.07
CA LEU A 78 5.71 14.55 5.71
C LEU A 78 5.96 13.29 6.56
N ARG A 79 5.75 13.39 7.86
CA ARG A 79 6.00 12.27 8.80
C ARG A 79 5.07 11.09 8.52
N ASP A 80 3.78 11.36 8.32
CA ASP A 80 2.78 10.32 8.09
C ASP A 80 3.01 9.63 6.73
N THR A 81 3.28 10.41 5.67
CA THR A 81 3.55 9.88 4.33
C THR A 81 4.81 9.04 4.28
N THR A 82 5.88 9.42 4.99
CA THR A 82 7.17 8.71 4.94
C THR A 82 7.34 7.67 6.04
N ARG A 83 6.42 7.56 7.00
CA ARG A 83 6.57 6.72 8.19
C ARG A 83 6.91 5.26 7.88
N VAL A 84 6.23 4.66 6.91
CA VAL A 84 6.44 3.24 6.58
C VAL A 84 7.75 2.99 5.83
N ALA A 85 8.40 4.01 5.28
CA ALA A 85 9.71 3.90 4.65
C ALA A 85 10.84 3.49 5.62
N SER A 86 10.60 3.53 6.94
CA SER A 86 11.55 3.07 7.97
C SER A 86 11.54 1.55 8.18
N GLY A 87 10.82 0.79 7.36
CA GLY A 87 10.84 -0.68 7.40
C GLY A 87 12.22 -1.26 7.10
N ASN A 88 12.46 -2.51 7.55
CA ASN A 88 13.74 -3.19 7.29
C ASN A 88 13.94 -3.37 5.77
N PRO A 89 15.06 -2.87 5.19
CA PRO A 89 15.26 -2.89 3.75
C PRO A 89 15.45 -4.29 3.18
N ASP A 90 16.08 -5.22 3.91
CA ASP A 90 16.30 -6.59 3.43
C ASP A 90 14.96 -7.33 3.32
N MET A 91 14.12 -7.25 4.36
CA MET A 91 12.78 -7.80 4.35
C MET A 91 11.93 -7.23 3.21
N TRP A 92 11.94 -5.92 3.02
CA TRP A 92 11.15 -5.29 1.96
C TRP A 92 11.67 -5.60 0.56
N ALA A 93 12.99 -5.76 0.39
CA ALA A 93 13.55 -6.19 -0.88
C ALA A 93 13.04 -7.60 -1.27
N GLU A 94 13.01 -8.55 -0.34
CA GLU A 94 12.42 -9.87 -0.55
C GLU A 94 10.93 -9.78 -0.92
N ILE A 95 10.12 -9.08 -0.14
CA ILE A 95 8.68 -8.91 -0.39
C ILE A 95 8.42 -8.35 -1.80
N LEU A 96 9.14 -7.30 -2.19
CA LEU A 96 8.93 -6.65 -3.48
C LEU A 96 9.37 -7.52 -4.66
N ILE A 97 10.45 -8.29 -4.51
CA ILE A 97 10.95 -9.20 -5.55
C ILE A 97 10.06 -10.42 -5.68
N GLU A 98 9.63 -11.03 -4.58
CA GLU A 98 8.73 -12.18 -4.62
C GLU A 98 7.37 -11.84 -5.26
N ASN A 99 6.85 -10.65 -5.01
CA ASN A 99 5.57 -10.21 -5.59
C ASN A 99 5.72 -9.27 -6.81
N ARG A 100 6.89 -9.27 -7.49
CA ARG A 100 7.18 -8.33 -8.58
C ARG A 100 6.18 -8.38 -9.73
N GLU A 101 5.72 -9.59 -10.11
CA GLU A 101 4.83 -9.78 -11.25
C GLU A 101 3.49 -9.03 -11.05
N ALA A 102 2.91 -9.15 -9.86
CA ALA A 102 1.67 -8.44 -9.52
C ALA A 102 1.89 -6.93 -9.30
N LEU A 103 3.10 -6.53 -8.89
CA LEU A 103 3.44 -5.16 -8.53
C LEU A 103 3.77 -4.27 -9.73
N LEU A 104 4.34 -4.83 -10.81
CA LEU A 104 4.77 -4.05 -11.98
C LEU A 104 3.63 -3.27 -12.65
N GLY A 105 2.42 -3.84 -12.72
CA GLY A 105 1.24 -3.17 -13.26
C GLY A 105 0.89 -1.91 -12.47
N PRO A 106 0.54 -2.03 -11.18
CA PRO A 106 0.25 -0.89 -10.29
C PRO A 106 1.35 0.18 -10.27
N LEU A 107 2.62 -0.22 -10.32
CA LEU A 107 3.72 0.73 -10.34
C LEU A 107 3.78 1.53 -11.65
N ARG A 108 3.52 0.91 -12.81
CA ARG A 108 3.42 1.62 -14.10
C ARG A 108 2.22 2.57 -14.14
N GLU A 109 1.08 2.15 -13.60
CA GLU A 109 -0.11 3.01 -13.46
C GLU A 109 0.23 4.26 -12.64
N THR A 110 0.94 4.09 -11.51
CA THR A 110 1.38 5.20 -10.67
C THR A 110 2.35 6.15 -11.39
N LEU A 111 3.30 5.61 -12.16
CA LEU A 111 4.19 6.46 -12.94
C LEU A 111 3.45 7.28 -14.00
N ALA A 112 2.42 6.70 -14.63
CA ALA A 112 1.57 7.42 -15.59
C ALA A 112 0.76 8.53 -14.90
N ASP A 113 0.16 8.25 -13.74
CA ASP A 113 -0.60 9.22 -12.94
C ASP A 113 0.28 10.38 -12.44
N LEU A 114 1.51 10.07 -11.98
CA LEU A 114 2.50 11.10 -11.63
C LEU A 114 2.95 11.93 -12.84
N GLY A 115 3.01 11.32 -14.02
CA GLY A 115 3.28 12.03 -15.28
C GLY A 115 2.15 12.98 -15.66
N GLU A 116 0.90 12.62 -15.40
CA GLU A 116 -0.27 13.47 -15.64
C GLU A 116 -0.23 14.74 -14.76
N ILE A 117 -0.05 14.58 -13.45
CA ILE A 117 0.06 15.75 -12.57
C ILE A 117 1.27 16.62 -12.92
N LEU A 118 2.40 16.04 -13.30
CA LEU A 118 3.55 16.79 -13.78
C LEU A 118 3.19 17.66 -15.00
N ALA A 119 2.53 17.08 -16.00
CA ALA A 119 2.10 17.83 -17.20
C ALA A 119 1.10 18.94 -16.87
N HIS A 120 0.19 18.73 -15.92
CA HIS A 120 -0.73 19.77 -15.46
C HIS A 120 0.00 20.95 -14.80
N LEU A 121 1.04 20.66 -14.01
CA LEU A 121 1.86 21.69 -13.38
C LEU A 121 2.71 22.46 -14.40
N GLU A 122 3.33 21.77 -15.36
CA GLU A 122 4.11 22.41 -16.43
C GLU A 122 3.26 23.37 -17.28
N ASN A 123 1.99 23.01 -17.51
CA ASN A 123 1.05 23.86 -18.25
C ASN A 123 0.33 24.91 -17.38
N ALA A 124 0.70 25.04 -16.10
CA ALA A 124 0.09 25.94 -15.13
C ALA A 124 -1.45 25.85 -15.05
N GLY A 125 -1.97 24.63 -15.27
CA GLY A 125 -3.40 24.36 -15.34
C GLY A 125 -4.03 24.19 -13.95
N GLN A 126 -4.49 25.26 -13.33
CA GLN A 126 -5.11 25.18 -11.99
C GLN A 126 -6.32 24.24 -11.96
N GLU A 127 -7.21 24.28 -12.93
CA GLU A 127 -8.42 23.45 -12.96
C GLU A 127 -8.09 21.95 -13.15
N PRO A 128 -7.22 21.51 -14.08
CA PRO A 128 -6.75 20.13 -14.15
C PRO A 128 -6.11 19.64 -12.85
N VAL A 129 -5.25 20.41 -12.21
CA VAL A 129 -4.66 20.08 -10.90
C VAL A 129 -5.74 19.89 -9.84
N ARG A 130 -6.71 20.80 -9.77
CA ARG A 130 -7.84 20.70 -8.84
C ARG A 130 -8.64 19.41 -9.07
N GLN A 131 -8.92 19.08 -10.33
CA GLN A 131 -9.68 17.87 -10.69
C GLN A 131 -8.92 16.60 -10.30
N TRP A 132 -7.62 16.53 -10.57
CA TRP A 132 -6.78 15.40 -10.16
C TRP A 132 -6.82 15.19 -8.63
N LEU A 133 -6.67 16.28 -7.85
CA LEU A 133 -6.76 16.24 -6.39
C LEU A 133 -8.17 15.84 -5.90
N ALA A 134 -9.23 16.31 -6.57
CA ALA A 134 -10.61 15.97 -6.21
C ALA A 134 -10.87 14.48 -6.39
N THR A 135 -10.40 13.87 -7.48
CA THR A 135 -10.50 12.43 -7.71
C THR A 135 -9.84 11.62 -6.59
N ALA A 136 -8.63 12.01 -6.19
CA ALA A 136 -7.92 11.35 -5.10
C ALA A 136 -8.65 11.51 -3.75
N LYS A 137 -9.19 12.71 -3.48
CA LYS A 137 -10.00 12.97 -2.29
C LYS A 137 -11.24 12.09 -2.25
N ASP A 138 -12.00 12.02 -3.34
CA ASP A 138 -13.23 11.24 -3.41
C ASP A 138 -12.95 9.74 -3.18
N GLN A 139 -11.87 9.20 -3.77
CA GLN A 139 -11.44 7.83 -3.51
C GLN A 139 -11.05 7.60 -2.05
N ARG A 140 -10.34 8.56 -1.44
CA ARG A 140 -9.92 8.47 -0.03
C ARG A 140 -11.12 8.52 0.92
N ASP A 141 -12.11 9.36 0.62
CA ASP A 141 -13.32 9.52 1.44
C ASP A 141 -14.22 8.26 1.42
N LEU A 142 -14.09 7.41 0.40
CA LEU A 142 -14.76 6.10 0.33
C LEU A 142 -14.11 5.04 1.23
N LEU A 143 -12.88 5.26 1.68
CA LEU A 143 -12.19 4.32 2.56
C LEU A 143 -12.85 4.29 3.95
N LYS A 144 -13.54 3.18 4.23
CA LYS A 144 -14.18 2.99 5.54
C LYS A 144 -13.15 2.62 6.61
N PRO A 145 -13.26 3.14 7.84
CA PRO A 145 -12.28 2.89 8.90
C PRO A 145 -12.17 1.42 9.34
N ASN A 146 -13.15 0.58 8.99
CA ASN A 146 -13.28 -0.81 9.47
C ASN A 146 -13.85 -1.74 8.37
N CYS A 147 -13.29 -1.69 7.17
CA CYS A 147 -13.57 -2.73 6.18
C CYS A 147 -12.90 -4.03 6.56
#